data_1daccf79c883302137a47cb012410079
#
_entry.id   1daccf79c883302137a47cb012410079
#
_cell.length_a   1.000
_cell.length_b   1.000
_cell.length_c   1.000
_cell.angle_alpha   90.00
_cell.angle_beta   90.00
_cell.angle_gamma   90.00
#
_symmetry.space_group_name_H-M   'P 1'
#
loop_
_entity.id
_entity.type
_entity.pdbx_description
1 polymer ?
#
loop_
_entity_poly.entity_id
_entity_poly.type
_entity_poly.pdbx_seq_one_letter_code
_entity_poly.pdbx_strand_id
1 'polypeptide(L)'
;FNASWNASGINAAFLPLVPDLADDTYATIGLDGPASTSGIAGAADPSIVEDATQPITPYFLTNGATSLESTTLTGASWYVLNTATNGLPDASGRVFIMQVTTTGSISGQINYQVFPLGVGADQAQITVEFDGAGTFGGGGGGNACGCTDPAATNYDETAEYDDGSCILEILGCTD
;
A
#
# COMPACT_ATOMS: atom_id res chain seq x y z
N PHE A 1 -14.81 13.10 8.16
CA PHE A 1 -15.66 12.06 8.77
C PHE A 1 -14.78 10.85 9.08
N ASN A 2 -14.84 10.28 10.27
CA ASN A 2 -13.94 9.22 10.74
C ASN A 2 -14.78 8.08 11.35
N ALA A 3 -15.37 7.26 10.49
CA ALA A 3 -16.30 6.21 10.88
C ALA A 3 -15.62 4.86 11.15
N SER A 4 -14.52 4.59 10.46
CA SER A 4 -13.82 3.32 10.54
C SER A 4 -12.32 3.50 10.41
N TRP A 5 -11.54 2.63 11.05
CA TRP A 5 -10.10 2.63 10.85
C TRP A 5 -9.68 2.00 9.51
N ASN A 6 -10.53 1.20 8.89
CA ASN A 6 -10.23 0.53 7.63
C ASN A 6 -11.38 0.62 6.62
N ALA A 7 -11.08 0.29 5.36
CA ALA A 7 -12.01 0.34 4.25
C ALA A 7 -13.29 -0.51 4.44
N SER A 8 -13.26 -1.53 5.31
CA SER A 8 -14.44 -2.40 5.53
C SER A 8 -15.62 -1.68 6.19
N GLY A 9 -15.37 -0.54 6.85
CA GLY A 9 -16.41 0.33 7.38
C GLY A 9 -17.09 1.20 6.32
N ILE A 10 -16.54 1.27 5.12
CA ILE A 10 -17.07 2.07 4.01
C ILE A 10 -18.08 1.23 3.21
N ASN A 11 -19.30 1.20 3.67
CA ASN A 11 -20.35 0.44 2.98
C ASN A 11 -21.05 1.32 1.95
N ALA A 12 -20.90 1.01 0.67
CA ALA A 12 -21.48 1.74 -0.44
C ALA A 12 -23.02 1.90 -0.34
N ALA A 13 -23.72 1.00 0.33
CA ALA A 13 -25.15 1.09 0.55
C ALA A 13 -25.57 2.29 1.44
N PHE A 14 -24.65 2.82 2.25
CA PHE A 14 -24.91 3.98 3.11
C PHE A 14 -24.51 5.31 2.46
N LEU A 15 -23.72 5.33 1.40
CA LEU A 15 -23.29 6.56 0.73
C LEU A 15 -24.44 7.48 0.31
N PRO A 16 -25.61 6.99 -0.19
CA PRO A 16 -26.73 7.85 -0.50
C PRO A 16 -27.38 8.53 0.71
N LEU A 17 -27.22 7.95 1.91
CA LEU A 17 -27.78 8.45 3.17
C LEU A 17 -26.77 9.28 3.95
N VAL A 18 -25.48 8.98 3.81
CA VAL A 18 -24.35 9.61 4.50
C VAL A 18 -23.25 9.86 3.46
N PRO A 19 -23.38 10.88 2.59
CA PRO A 19 -22.42 11.14 1.51
C PRO A 19 -20.98 11.37 2.03
N ASP A 20 -20.84 12.00 3.19
CA ASP A 20 -19.55 12.28 3.83
C ASP A 20 -18.74 11.02 4.16
N LEU A 21 -19.36 9.85 4.10
CA LEU A 21 -18.66 8.58 4.26
C LEU A 21 -17.66 8.31 3.11
N ALA A 22 -17.88 8.91 1.95
CA ALA A 22 -16.92 8.84 0.83
C ALA A 22 -15.59 9.56 1.15
N ASP A 23 -15.65 10.55 2.04
CA ASP A 23 -14.50 11.36 2.46
C ASP A 23 -13.87 10.84 3.77
N ASP A 24 -14.20 9.62 4.20
CA ASP A 24 -13.62 9.04 5.41
C ASP A 24 -12.11 8.79 5.25
N THR A 25 -11.37 8.98 6.34
CA THR A 25 -9.94 8.67 6.40
C THR A 25 -9.78 7.26 6.95
N TYR A 26 -9.21 6.34 6.16
CA TYR A 26 -9.07 4.94 6.55
C TYR A 26 -7.81 4.29 6.01
N ALA A 27 -7.32 3.28 6.71
CA ALA A 27 -6.26 2.39 6.24
C ALA A 27 -6.86 1.28 5.36
N THR A 28 -6.08 0.79 4.42
CA THR A 28 -6.48 -0.34 3.57
C THR A 28 -5.25 -1.03 2.99
N ILE A 29 -5.47 -2.15 2.31
CA ILE A 29 -4.52 -2.76 1.38
C ILE A 29 -5.31 -3.17 0.14
N GLY A 30 -5.12 -2.46 -0.96
CA GLY A 30 -5.68 -2.76 -2.27
C GLY A 30 -7.22 -2.71 -2.39
N LEU A 31 -7.93 -2.20 -1.36
CA LEU A 31 -9.39 -2.14 -1.34
C LEU A 31 -9.88 -0.72 -1.03
N ASP A 32 -10.97 -0.32 -1.65
CA ASP A 32 -11.69 0.93 -1.39
C ASP A 32 -13.00 0.72 -0.59
N GLY A 33 -13.24 -0.51 -0.15
CA GLY A 33 -14.41 -0.92 0.60
C GLY A 33 -14.22 -2.31 1.21
N PRO A 34 -15.29 -2.96 1.72
CA PRO A 34 -15.21 -4.29 2.31
C PRO A 34 -14.74 -5.36 1.30
N ALA A 35 -13.85 -6.25 1.73
CA ALA A 35 -13.38 -7.37 0.91
C ALA A 35 -14.52 -8.23 0.37
N SER A 36 -15.58 -8.42 1.17
CA SER A 36 -16.75 -9.22 0.82
C SER A 36 -17.55 -8.68 -0.38
N THR A 37 -17.43 -7.40 -0.70
CA THR A 37 -18.13 -6.72 -1.80
C THR A 37 -17.20 -6.24 -2.91
N SER A 38 -15.88 -6.43 -2.78
CA SER A 38 -14.87 -5.96 -3.73
C SER A 38 -14.94 -6.65 -5.11
N GLY A 39 -15.52 -7.83 -5.19
CA GLY A 39 -15.49 -8.66 -6.40
C GLY A 39 -14.14 -9.35 -6.64
N ILE A 40 -13.15 -9.16 -5.78
CA ILE A 40 -11.82 -9.75 -5.90
C ILE A 40 -11.80 -11.08 -5.15
N ALA A 41 -11.66 -12.18 -5.89
CA ALA A 41 -11.58 -13.51 -5.29
C ALA A 41 -10.31 -13.64 -4.42
N GLY A 42 -10.47 -14.07 -3.17
CA GLY A 42 -9.36 -14.20 -2.22
C GLY A 42 -8.93 -12.91 -1.55
N ALA A 43 -9.67 -11.81 -1.75
CA ALA A 43 -9.44 -10.59 -0.99
C ALA A 43 -9.74 -10.76 0.50
N ALA A 44 -9.01 -10.02 1.34
CA ALA A 44 -9.21 -9.97 2.77
C ALA A 44 -9.16 -8.52 3.27
N ASP A 45 -10.02 -8.20 4.23
CA ASP A 45 -9.92 -6.92 4.95
C ASP A 45 -8.61 -6.87 5.74
N PRO A 46 -7.95 -5.70 5.84
CA PRO A 46 -6.70 -5.60 6.57
C PRO A 46 -6.88 -5.88 8.06
N SER A 47 -5.87 -6.51 8.64
CA SER A 47 -5.70 -6.65 10.09
C SER A 47 -4.80 -5.54 10.62
N ILE A 48 -4.94 -5.20 11.90
CA ILE A 48 -4.14 -4.19 12.57
C ILE A 48 -3.30 -4.82 13.68
N VAL A 49 -2.08 -4.33 13.83
CA VAL A 49 -1.25 -4.51 15.02
C VAL A 49 -1.11 -3.13 15.66
N GLU A 50 -1.54 -3.04 16.91
CA GLU A 50 -1.45 -1.80 17.68
C GLU A 50 -0.21 -1.78 18.57
N ASP A 51 0.44 -0.63 18.64
CA ASP A 51 1.42 -0.36 19.67
C ASP A 51 0.73 0.12 20.95
N ALA A 52 1.12 -0.42 22.10
CA ALA A 52 0.48 -0.10 23.38
C ALA A 52 0.67 1.37 23.80
N THR A 53 1.71 2.03 23.31
CA THR A 53 2.07 3.42 23.67
C THR A 53 1.78 4.42 22.55
N GLN A 54 1.75 3.95 21.31
CA GLN A 54 1.48 4.75 20.11
C GLN A 54 0.46 4.04 19.21
N PRO A 55 -0.79 3.86 19.67
CA PRO A 55 -1.83 3.21 18.88
C PRO A 55 -2.24 4.07 17.67
N ILE A 56 -2.50 3.46 16.54
CA ILE A 56 -2.88 4.16 15.30
C ILE A 56 -4.39 4.23 15.06
N THR A 57 -5.16 3.29 15.60
CA THR A 57 -6.64 3.29 15.47
C THR A 57 -7.29 4.62 15.89
N PRO A 58 -6.87 5.30 16.99
CA PRO A 58 -7.47 6.56 17.39
C PRO A 58 -7.37 7.67 16.34
N TYR A 59 -6.33 7.69 15.52
CA TYR A 59 -6.21 8.63 14.42
C TYR A 59 -7.38 8.50 13.43
N PHE A 60 -7.69 7.29 13.02
CA PHE A 60 -8.76 7.01 12.06
C PHE A 60 -10.17 7.21 12.63
N LEU A 61 -10.33 7.20 13.95
CA LEU A 61 -11.63 7.33 14.63
C LEU A 61 -11.86 8.72 15.24
N THR A 62 -10.87 9.61 15.15
CA THR A 62 -10.97 10.96 15.73
C THR A 62 -11.09 12.00 14.63
N ASN A 63 -12.27 12.62 14.52
CA ASN A 63 -12.48 13.69 13.57
C ASN A 63 -11.56 14.89 13.86
N GLY A 64 -10.81 15.35 12.86
CA GLY A 64 -9.84 16.42 12.99
C GLY A 64 -8.48 16.01 13.57
N ALA A 65 -8.19 14.71 13.66
CA ALA A 65 -6.84 14.24 13.95
C ALA A 65 -5.85 14.71 12.88
N THR A 66 -4.69 15.21 13.29
CA THR A 66 -3.71 15.84 12.39
C THR A 66 -2.39 15.09 12.33
N SER A 67 -2.20 14.05 13.14
CA SER A 67 -0.94 13.30 13.21
C SER A 67 -1.21 11.82 13.43
N LEU A 68 -0.57 11.01 12.64
CA LEU A 68 -0.46 9.55 12.79
C LEU A 68 1.01 9.23 13.04
N GLU A 69 1.34 8.67 14.20
CA GLU A 69 2.71 8.37 14.57
C GLU A 69 2.83 7.03 15.27
N SER A 70 3.78 6.21 14.82
CA SER A 70 4.19 4.99 15.49
C SER A 70 5.68 4.76 15.21
N THR A 71 6.54 5.18 16.14
CA THR A 71 8.00 5.20 16.02
C THR A 71 8.70 4.27 17.02
N THR A 72 7.94 3.48 17.77
CA THR A 72 8.52 2.48 18.68
C THR A 72 9.15 1.34 17.89
N LEU A 73 10.03 0.57 18.52
CA LEU A 73 10.72 -0.56 17.89
C LEU A 73 9.75 -1.60 17.29
N THR A 74 8.63 -1.84 17.97
CA THR A 74 7.60 -2.78 17.49
C THR A 74 6.68 -2.11 16.49
N GLY A 75 6.36 -0.83 16.74
CA GLY A 75 5.48 -0.02 15.93
C GLY A 75 4.03 -0.51 15.92
N ALA A 76 3.17 0.26 15.26
CA ALA A 76 1.84 -0.16 14.86
C ALA A 76 1.78 -0.27 13.34
N SER A 77 0.93 -1.16 12.81
CA SER A 77 0.83 -1.38 11.38
C SER A 77 -0.51 -2.00 11.00
N TRP A 78 -0.86 -1.93 9.73
CA TRP A 78 -1.93 -2.73 9.13
C TRP A 78 -1.37 -3.58 8.01
N TYR A 79 -1.97 -4.73 7.78
CA TYR A 79 -1.46 -5.71 6.84
C TYR A 79 -2.56 -6.65 6.35
N VAL A 80 -2.31 -7.30 5.23
CA VAL A 80 -2.98 -8.53 4.82
C VAL A 80 -1.96 -9.65 4.74
N LEU A 81 -2.43 -10.89 4.89
CA LEU A 81 -1.54 -12.04 4.72
C LEU A 81 -1.13 -12.17 3.25
N ASN A 82 0.04 -12.76 3.01
CA ASN A 82 0.57 -13.02 1.67
C ASN A 82 -0.30 -13.94 0.79
N THR A 83 -1.35 -14.52 1.35
CA THR A 83 -2.38 -15.28 0.64
C THR A 83 -3.53 -14.43 0.13
N ALA A 84 -3.63 -13.17 0.57
CA ALA A 84 -4.69 -12.26 0.15
C ALA A 84 -4.33 -11.63 -1.21
N THR A 85 -5.24 -11.75 -2.17
CA THR A 85 -5.01 -11.30 -3.55
C THR A 85 -5.02 -9.79 -3.71
N ASN A 86 -5.67 -9.06 -2.81
CA ASN A 86 -5.68 -7.59 -2.80
C ASN A 86 -4.36 -6.96 -2.34
N GLY A 87 -3.41 -7.74 -1.85
CA GLY A 87 -2.03 -7.29 -1.62
C GLY A 87 -1.19 -7.19 -2.90
N LEU A 88 -1.70 -7.70 -4.02
CA LEU A 88 -1.03 -7.62 -5.31
C LEU A 88 -1.24 -6.23 -5.94
N PRO A 89 -0.25 -5.72 -6.70
CA PRO A 89 -0.39 -4.46 -7.42
C PRO A 89 -1.51 -4.50 -8.48
N ASP A 90 -2.12 -3.35 -8.71
CA ASP A 90 -3.04 -3.15 -9.83
C ASP A 90 -2.30 -3.13 -11.18
N ALA A 91 -3.03 -2.97 -12.30
CA ALA A 91 -2.46 -2.89 -13.66
C ALA A 91 -1.47 -1.71 -13.86
N SER A 92 -1.39 -0.79 -12.90
CA SER A 92 -0.46 0.34 -12.89
C SER A 92 0.71 0.13 -11.93
N GLY A 93 0.86 -1.09 -11.39
CA GLY A 93 1.92 -1.44 -10.44
C GLY A 93 1.72 -0.85 -9.04
N ARG A 94 0.47 -0.50 -8.63
CA ARG A 94 0.19 0.20 -7.37
C ARG A 94 -0.67 -0.64 -6.45
N VAL A 95 -0.44 -0.50 -5.15
CA VAL A 95 -1.31 -0.99 -4.09
C VAL A 95 -1.86 0.20 -3.30
N PHE A 96 -3.18 0.31 -3.21
CA PHE A 96 -3.83 1.35 -2.40
C PHE A 96 -3.68 1.01 -0.91
N ILE A 97 -3.09 1.91 -0.12
CA ILE A 97 -2.76 1.62 1.28
C ILE A 97 -3.50 2.49 2.29
N MET A 98 -3.97 3.67 1.91
CA MET A 98 -4.68 4.58 2.82
C MET A 98 -5.41 5.67 2.02
N GLN A 99 -6.58 6.06 2.48
CA GLN A 99 -7.25 7.30 2.11
C GLN A 99 -7.10 8.33 3.21
N VAL A 100 -6.71 9.54 2.86
CA VAL A 100 -6.65 10.68 3.78
C VAL A 100 -7.41 11.84 3.17
N THR A 101 -8.39 12.33 3.90
CA THR A 101 -9.13 13.54 3.54
C THR A 101 -8.72 14.69 4.46
N THR A 102 -8.16 15.74 3.87
CA THR A 102 -7.67 16.90 4.59
C THR A 102 -7.84 18.18 3.77
N THR A 103 -7.93 19.31 4.45
CA THR A 103 -7.90 20.65 3.83
C THR A 103 -6.49 21.20 3.69
N GLY A 104 -5.49 20.52 4.26
CA GLY A 104 -4.08 20.89 4.22
C GLY A 104 -3.26 19.98 3.31
N SER A 105 -1.94 20.13 3.36
CA SER A 105 -0.98 19.19 2.77
C SER A 105 -0.69 18.05 3.73
N ILE A 106 -0.26 16.92 3.18
CA ILE A 106 0.25 15.77 3.95
C ILE A 106 1.74 15.64 3.73
N SER A 107 2.48 15.32 4.79
CA SER A 107 3.90 14.98 4.72
C SER A 107 4.24 13.95 5.79
N GLY A 108 5.31 13.23 5.62
CA GLY A 108 5.74 12.25 6.61
C GLY A 108 6.65 11.18 6.06
N GLN A 109 6.72 10.10 6.81
CA GLN A 109 7.47 8.89 6.47
C GLN A 109 6.56 7.69 6.66
N ILE A 110 6.60 6.77 5.72
CA ILE A 110 5.93 5.48 5.84
C ILE A 110 6.95 4.36 5.63
N ASN A 111 6.85 3.33 6.46
CA ASN A 111 7.59 2.09 6.28
C ASN A 111 6.60 1.03 5.78
N TYR A 112 6.96 0.34 4.72
CA TYR A 112 6.16 -0.78 4.25
C TYR A 112 7.01 -2.00 3.97
N GLN A 113 6.39 -3.15 4.04
CA GLN A 113 7.00 -4.44 3.84
C GLN A 113 6.26 -5.19 2.75
N VAL A 114 7.00 -5.70 1.80
CA VAL A 114 6.48 -6.56 0.74
C VAL A 114 7.14 -7.93 0.79
N PHE A 115 6.42 -8.92 0.29
CA PHE A 115 6.88 -10.30 0.20
C PHE A 115 6.80 -10.73 -1.26
N PRO A 116 7.86 -10.53 -2.05
CA PRO A 116 7.87 -10.92 -3.45
C PRO A 116 7.43 -12.37 -3.63
N LEU A 117 6.49 -12.61 -4.54
CA LEU A 117 5.89 -13.93 -4.78
C LEU A 117 5.32 -14.62 -3.52
N GLY A 118 5.05 -13.87 -2.45
CA GLY A 118 4.59 -14.40 -1.17
C GLY A 118 5.65 -15.13 -0.34
N VAL A 119 6.92 -15.02 -0.70
CA VAL A 119 8.03 -15.72 -0.01
C VAL A 119 8.53 -14.89 1.16
N GLY A 120 8.36 -15.40 2.39
CA GLY A 120 8.72 -14.68 3.61
C GLY A 120 10.25 -14.43 3.76
N ALA A 121 11.09 -15.28 3.15
CA ALA A 121 12.54 -15.10 3.17
C ALA A 121 13.02 -13.94 2.29
N ASP A 122 12.23 -13.57 1.29
CA ASP A 122 12.55 -12.54 0.31
C ASP A 122 11.88 -11.20 0.64
N GLN A 123 11.47 -11.02 1.90
CA GLN A 123 10.85 -9.80 2.36
C GLN A 123 11.72 -8.57 2.09
N ALA A 124 11.11 -7.53 1.54
CA ALA A 124 11.72 -6.22 1.41
C ALA A 124 11.04 -5.22 2.36
N GLN A 125 11.83 -4.46 3.10
CA GLN A 125 11.37 -3.35 3.95
C GLN A 125 11.82 -2.05 3.32
N ILE A 126 10.87 -1.17 3.06
CA ILE A 126 11.12 0.07 2.34
C ILE A 126 10.59 1.22 3.18
N THR A 127 11.39 2.27 3.28
CA THR A 127 11.04 3.54 3.92
C THR A 127 10.89 4.60 2.85
N VAL A 128 9.77 5.30 2.87
CA VAL A 128 9.50 6.42 1.94
C VAL A 128 9.17 7.67 2.73
N GLU A 129 9.89 8.74 2.46
CA GLU A 129 9.54 10.09 2.90
C GLU A 129 8.72 10.77 1.79
N PHE A 130 7.70 11.53 2.18
CA PHE A 130 6.85 12.26 1.24
C PHE A 130 6.50 13.65 1.79
N ASP A 131 6.29 14.60 0.87
CA ASP A 131 5.87 15.96 1.18
C ASP A 131 4.93 16.47 0.07
N GLY A 132 3.66 16.59 0.40
CA GLY A 132 2.61 16.96 -0.53
C GLY A 132 2.22 15.86 -1.51
N ALA A 133 1.67 16.24 -2.65
CA ALA A 133 1.28 15.34 -3.72
C ALA A 133 2.46 15.04 -4.66
N GLY A 134 2.63 13.78 -5.05
CA GLY A 134 3.72 13.39 -5.95
C GLY A 134 3.99 11.90 -5.95
N THR A 135 5.08 11.54 -6.60
CA THR A 135 5.67 10.19 -6.53
C THR A 135 6.95 10.28 -5.72
N PHE A 136 7.04 9.50 -4.68
CA PHE A 136 8.13 9.50 -3.72
C PHE A 136 8.75 8.11 -3.63
N GLY A 137 10.06 8.03 -3.28
CA GLY A 137 10.74 6.77 -3.01
C GLY A 137 11.37 6.09 -4.23
N GLY A 138 11.52 6.78 -5.32
CA GLY A 138 12.24 6.30 -6.48
C GLY A 138 13.74 6.65 -6.39
N GLY A 139 14.50 5.98 -5.53
CA GLY A 139 15.95 6.07 -5.56
C GLY A 139 16.59 6.57 -4.27
N GLY A 140 17.03 5.65 -3.46
CA GLY A 140 17.93 5.95 -2.36
C GLY A 140 17.80 5.03 -1.16
N GLY A 141 18.46 3.90 -1.20
CA GLY A 141 18.75 3.14 0.00
C GLY A 141 17.87 1.94 0.28
N GLY A 142 18.05 0.89 -0.48
CA GLY A 142 17.58 -0.45 -0.16
C GLY A 142 16.49 -0.96 -1.10
N ASN A 143 16.90 -1.75 -2.06
CA ASN A 143 16.08 -2.67 -2.83
C ASN A 143 15.12 -2.01 -3.86
N ALA A 144 15.69 -1.30 -4.84
CA ALA A 144 14.92 -0.92 -6.03
C ALA A 144 14.41 -2.17 -6.74
N CYS A 145 13.10 -2.27 -6.94
CA CYS A 145 12.52 -3.30 -7.78
C CYS A 145 12.51 -2.83 -9.23
N GLY A 146 12.89 -3.71 -10.14
CA GLY A 146 12.96 -3.45 -11.57
C GLY A 146 13.49 -4.67 -12.30
N CYS A 147 13.69 -4.57 -13.60
CA CYS A 147 14.30 -5.65 -14.36
C CYS A 147 15.79 -5.76 -14.07
N THR A 148 16.23 -6.88 -13.49
CA THR A 148 17.65 -7.16 -13.17
C THR A 148 18.40 -7.92 -14.26
N ASP A 149 17.73 -8.29 -15.37
CA ASP A 149 18.36 -9.00 -16.49
C ASP A 149 19.04 -7.99 -17.44
N PRO A 150 20.38 -7.98 -17.56
CA PRO A 150 21.09 -7.09 -18.48
C PRO A 150 20.79 -7.32 -19.96
N ALA A 151 20.17 -8.44 -20.31
CA ALA A 151 19.73 -8.75 -21.67
C ALA A 151 18.36 -8.18 -22.01
N ALA A 152 17.63 -7.66 -21.02
CA ALA A 152 16.31 -7.06 -21.23
C ALA A 152 16.42 -5.62 -21.77
N THR A 153 15.46 -5.22 -22.60
CA THR A 153 15.41 -3.85 -23.15
C THR A 153 15.08 -2.79 -22.13
N ASN A 154 14.48 -3.19 -21.02
CA ASN A 154 14.12 -2.35 -19.88
C ASN A 154 14.96 -2.69 -18.63
N TYR A 155 16.19 -3.16 -18.83
CA TYR A 155 17.14 -3.38 -17.73
C TYR A 155 17.32 -2.10 -16.89
N ASP A 156 17.22 -2.25 -15.58
CA ASP A 156 17.50 -1.19 -14.60
C ASP A 156 18.71 -1.59 -13.76
N GLU A 157 19.84 -0.95 -14.01
CA GLU A 157 21.08 -1.26 -13.29
C GLU A 157 20.99 -0.90 -11.79
N THR A 158 19.98 -0.11 -11.38
CA THR A 158 19.74 0.27 -9.99
C THR A 158 18.82 -0.70 -9.26
N ALA A 159 18.18 -1.61 -10.00
CA ALA A 159 17.31 -2.64 -9.42
C ALA A 159 18.13 -3.69 -8.68
N GLU A 160 17.81 -3.91 -7.41
CA GLU A 160 18.38 -4.99 -6.60
C GLU A 160 17.49 -6.25 -6.60
N TYR A 161 16.22 -6.10 -6.95
CA TYR A 161 15.23 -7.18 -7.03
C TYR A 161 14.52 -7.16 -8.37
N ASP A 162 14.45 -8.33 -8.99
CA ASP A 162 13.66 -8.55 -10.19
C ASP A 162 12.16 -8.53 -9.84
N ASP A 163 11.42 -7.59 -10.40
CA ASP A 163 9.98 -7.46 -10.24
C ASP A 163 9.17 -8.24 -11.31
N GLY A 164 9.86 -9.00 -12.16
CA GLY A 164 9.26 -9.73 -13.27
C GLY A 164 8.89 -8.87 -14.48
N SER A 165 9.31 -7.60 -14.50
CA SER A 165 9.01 -6.66 -15.61
C SER A 165 9.93 -6.81 -16.82
N CYS A 166 10.93 -7.70 -16.76
CA CYS A 166 11.93 -7.86 -17.83
C CYS A 166 11.31 -8.13 -19.20
N ILE A 167 11.64 -7.29 -20.17
CA ILE A 167 11.25 -7.42 -21.57
C ILE A 167 12.46 -7.93 -22.36
N LEU A 168 12.46 -9.23 -22.68
CA LEU A 168 13.47 -9.82 -23.53
C LEU A 168 13.09 -9.67 -25.01
N GLU A 169 14.01 -9.19 -25.84
CA GLU A 169 13.82 -9.22 -27.28
C GLU A 169 13.82 -10.67 -27.76
N ILE A 170 12.70 -11.09 -28.32
CA ILE A 170 12.64 -12.35 -29.08
C ILE A 170 13.18 -12.04 -30.47
N LEU A 171 14.47 -12.35 -30.71
CA LEU A 171 15.04 -12.31 -32.04
C LEU A 171 14.34 -13.40 -32.86
N GLY A 172 13.38 -13.00 -33.72
CA GLY A 172 12.74 -13.88 -34.65
C GLY A 172 13.77 -14.40 -35.68
N CYS A 173 13.73 -15.68 -35.98
CA CYS A 173 14.44 -16.20 -37.15
C CYS A 173 13.86 -15.55 -38.41
N THR A 174 14.64 -14.79 -39.14
CA THR A 174 14.34 -14.37 -40.51
C THR A 174 14.79 -15.49 -41.40
N ASP A 175 13.81 -16.27 -41.94
CA ASP A 175 14.03 -17.17 -43.04
C ASP A 175 14.26 -16.39 -44.38
#